data_d0efc22ec518a74e55ca2214694fb580
#
_entry.id   d0efc22ec518a74e55ca2214694fb580
#
_cell.length_a   1.000
_cell.length_b   1.000
_cell.length_c   1.000
_cell.angle_alpha   90.00
_cell.angle_beta   90.00
_cell.angle_gamma   90.00
#
_symmetry.space_group_name_H-M   'P 1'
#
loop_
_entity.id
_entity.type
_entity.pdbx_description
1 polymer ?
#
loop_
_entity_poly.entity_id
_entity_poly.type
_entity_poly.pdbx_seq_one_letter_code
_entity_poly.pdbx_strand_id
1 'polypeptide(L)'
;MENIHPVNLSKSGPPESILPNEDPSAVEALNQALEKEPNQRRDAIAKVIAKWPNNLEAWACLGESGRDQVESYAAYRVGYHRGLDRLRQSGWKGSGLVLWNKKENLGFLRSLEGLAKLSNEIGDAEEAERCYQFLKQLDPSYTE
;
A
#
# COMPACT_ATOMS: atom_id res chain seq x y z
N MET A 1 37.38 22.54 -1.58
CA MET A 1 37.00 21.97 -1.82
C MET A 1 36.32 21.17 -1.65
N GLU A 2 36.16 21.17 -1.45
CA GLU A 2 35.63 20.48 -1.42
C GLU A 2 34.87 19.71 -1.27
N ASN A 3 34.68 19.58 -1.20
CA ASN A 3 33.98 18.81 -1.13
C ASN A 3 33.33 18.10 -1.12
N ILE A 4 32.99 18.06 -1.09
CA ILE A 4 32.61 17.32 -1.24
C ILE A 4 31.70 16.69 -0.95
N HIS A 5 30.97 16.89 -0.90
CA HIS A 5 30.05 16.32 -0.77
C HIS A 5 29.98 15.01 -1.12
N PRO A 6 30.53 14.62 -1.34
CA PRO A 6 30.61 13.25 -1.68
C PRO A 6 30.21 12.30 -0.64
N VAL A 7 29.98 12.83 0.44
CA VAL A 7 29.48 12.00 1.49
C VAL A 7 28.37 11.10 1.06
N ASN A 8 27.59 11.59 0.14
CA ASN A 8 26.52 10.80 -0.37
C ASN A 8 26.95 9.55 -1.06
N LEU A 9 28.16 9.56 -1.51
CA LEU A 9 28.69 8.41 -2.21
C LEU A 9 28.87 7.22 -1.32
N SER A 10 29.03 7.46 -0.05
CA SER A 10 29.20 6.35 0.87
C SER A 10 27.90 5.59 1.11
N LYS A 11 26.79 6.20 0.79
CA LYS A 11 25.51 5.51 0.89
C LYS A 11 25.33 4.69 -0.36
N SER A 12 25.24 3.41 -0.20
CA SER A 12 25.06 2.52 -1.33
C SER A 12 23.59 2.17 -1.48
N GLY A 13 23.25 1.69 -2.64
CA GLY A 13 21.93 1.21 -2.93
C GLY A 13 20.95 2.30 -3.34
N PRO A 14 19.78 1.89 -3.72
CA PRO A 14 18.76 2.84 -4.18
C PRO A 14 18.21 3.66 -3.02
N PRO A 15 17.69 4.84 -3.31
CA PRO A 15 17.05 5.65 -2.27
C PRO A 15 15.82 4.95 -1.71
N GLU A 16 15.49 5.29 -0.47
CA GLU A 16 14.33 4.74 0.20
C GLU A 16 13.26 5.82 0.35
N SER A 17 12.00 5.46 0.12
CA SER A 17 10.86 6.34 0.35
C SER A 17 10.00 5.80 1.48
N ILE A 18 9.49 6.72 2.29
CA ILE A 18 8.56 6.40 3.35
C ILE A 18 7.34 7.29 3.15
N LEU A 19 6.16 6.67 3.08
CA LEU A 19 4.93 7.41 2.90
C LEU A 19 4.62 8.28 4.12
N PRO A 20 3.94 9.42 3.94
CA PRO A 20 3.54 10.24 5.09
C PRO A 20 2.58 9.50 5.99
N ASN A 21 2.54 9.93 7.26
CA ASN A 21 1.57 9.39 8.19
C ASN A 21 0.15 9.73 7.76
N GLU A 22 -0.78 8.85 8.11
CA GLU A 22 -2.19 9.08 7.85
C GLU A 22 -2.76 10.07 8.86
N ASP A 23 -3.90 10.68 8.51
CA ASP A 23 -4.65 11.55 9.41
C ASP A 23 -5.01 10.77 10.67
N PRO A 24 -4.66 11.27 11.88
CA PRO A 24 -4.95 10.53 13.12
C PRO A 24 -6.43 10.24 13.32
N SER A 25 -7.32 11.12 12.87
CA SER A 25 -8.76 10.88 12.99
C SER A 25 -9.19 9.71 12.13
N ALA A 26 -8.60 9.58 10.94
CA ALA A 26 -8.87 8.45 10.06
C ALA A 26 -8.35 7.15 10.67
N VAL A 27 -7.16 7.20 11.26
CA VAL A 27 -6.58 6.02 11.91
C VAL A 27 -7.48 5.52 13.03
N GLU A 28 -7.97 6.45 13.86
CA GLU A 28 -8.86 6.05 14.96
C GLU A 28 -10.18 5.50 14.43
N ALA A 29 -10.77 6.14 13.44
CA ALA A 29 -12.03 5.66 12.86
C ALA A 29 -11.87 4.27 12.25
N LEU A 30 -10.75 4.02 11.60
CA LEU A 30 -10.48 2.69 11.03
C LEU A 30 -10.32 1.66 12.12
N ASN A 31 -9.60 1.98 13.18
CA ASN A 31 -9.44 1.05 14.30
C ASN A 31 -10.80 0.67 14.90
N GLN A 32 -11.71 1.64 15.04
CA GLN A 32 -13.05 1.37 15.53
C GLN A 32 -13.83 0.48 14.56
N ALA A 33 -13.69 0.72 13.26
CA ALA A 33 -14.36 -0.10 12.26
C ALA A 33 -13.88 -1.55 12.32
N LEU A 34 -12.58 -1.75 12.54
CA LEU A 34 -12.00 -3.08 12.60
C LEU A 34 -12.41 -3.86 13.85
N GLU A 35 -12.90 -3.16 14.88
CA GLU A 35 -13.42 -3.80 16.10
C GLU A 35 -14.84 -4.30 15.95
N LYS A 36 -15.54 -3.93 14.87
CA LYS A 36 -16.90 -4.40 14.65
C LYS A 36 -16.92 -5.91 14.38
N GLU A 37 -18.11 -6.50 14.55
CA GLU A 37 -18.30 -7.90 14.20
C GLU A 37 -18.01 -8.12 12.72
N PRO A 38 -17.52 -9.32 12.35
CA PRO A 38 -17.12 -9.54 10.95
C PRO A 38 -18.17 -9.17 9.91
N ASN A 39 -19.46 -9.43 10.22
CA ASN A 39 -20.54 -9.13 9.26
C ASN A 39 -20.88 -7.65 9.17
N GLN A 40 -20.33 -6.82 10.07
CA GLN A 40 -20.56 -5.37 10.05
C GLN A 40 -19.31 -4.60 9.63
N ARG A 41 -18.17 -5.28 9.59
CA ARG A 41 -16.88 -4.64 9.43
C ARG A 41 -16.72 -3.99 8.07
N ARG A 42 -17.16 -4.69 7.02
CA ARG A 42 -17.03 -4.17 5.66
C ARG A 42 -17.73 -2.81 5.52
N ASP A 43 -18.97 -2.72 6.00
CA ASP A 43 -19.73 -1.47 5.88
C ASP A 43 -19.12 -0.37 6.73
N ALA A 44 -18.60 -0.72 7.90
CA ALA A 44 -17.92 0.25 8.76
C ALA A 44 -16.66 0.81 8.08
N ILE A 45 -15.87 -0.06 7.45
CA ILE A 45 -14.68 0.35 6.72
C ILE A 45 -15.08 1.27 5.56
N ALA A 46 -16.14 0.91 4.84
CA ALA A 46 -16.61 1.72 3.72
C ALA A 46 -16.95 3.14 4.16
N LYS A 47 -17.53 3.30 5.34
CA LYS A 47 -17.84 4.63 5.88
C LYS A 47 -16.58 5.43 6.18
N VAL A 48 -15.53 4.77 6.66
CA VAL A 48 -14.25 5.44 6.88
C VAL A 48 -13.70 5.94 5.56
N ILE A 49 -13.73 5.11 4.53
CA ILE A 49 -13.23 5.49 3.20
C ILE A 49 -14.02 6.66 2.63
N ALA A 50 -15.34 6.64 2.82
CA ALA A 50 -16.17 7.74 2.30
C ALA A 50 -15.76 9.08 2.90
N LYS A 51 -15.29 9.08 4.13
CA LYS A 51 -14.86 10.32 4.79
C LYS A 51 -13.38 10.62 4.54
N TRP A 52 -12.54 9.60 4.46
CA TRP A 52 -11.10 9.76 4.23
C TRP A 52 -10.66 8.89 3.06
N PRO A 53 -11.00 9.26 1.82
CA PRO A 53 -10.68 8.41 0.66
C PRO A 53 -9.18 8.31 0.37
N ASN A 54 -8.37 9.11 1.03
CA ASN A 54 -6.91 9.03 0.88
C ASN A 54 -6.25 8.06 1.84
N ASN A 55 -7.01 7.47 2.75
CA ASN A 55 -6.43 6.56 3.74
C ASN A 55 -6.13 5.21 3.09
N LEU A 56 -4.85 4.91 2.91
CA LEU A 56 -4.44 3.71 2.20
C LEU A 56 -4.74 2.43 2.97
N GLU A 57 -4.58 2.48 4.31
CA GLU A 57 -4.89 1.32 5.15
C GLU A 57 -6.36 0.92 5.01
N ALA A 58 -7.26 1.92 4.96
CA ALA A 58 -8.68 1.63 4.85
C ALA A 58 -9.00 0.91 3.55
N TRP A 59 -8.37 1.30 2.44
CA TRP A 59 -8.56 0.59 1.18
C TRP A 59 -8.05 -0.84 1.25
N ALA A 60 -6.89 -1.05 1.88
CA ALA A 60 -6.38 -2.41 2.05
C ALA A 60 -7.34 -3.25 2.91
N CYS A 61 -7.87 -2.66 3.98
CA CYS A 61 -8.83 -3.35 4.83
C CYS A 61 -10.13 -3.67 4.10
N LEU A 62 -10.59 -2.77 3.24
CA LEU A 62 -11.78 -3.06 2.43
C LEU A 62 -11.50 -4.22 1.48
N GLY A 63 -10.30 -4.29 0.92
CA GLY A 63 -9.91 -5.43 0.10
C GLY A 63 -10.00 -6.74 0.85
N GLU A 64 -9.59 -6.73 2.12
CA GLU A 64 -9.66 -7.94 2.96
C GLU A 64 -11.09 -8.31 3.35
N SER A 65 -12.00 -7.35 3.34
CA SER A 65 -13.38 -7.54 3.79
C SER A 65 -14.39 -7.39 2.67
N GLY A 66 -13.96 -7.45 1.42
CA GLY A 66 -14.85 -7.23 0.29
C GLY A 66 -16.00 -8.22 0.22
N ARG A 67 -17.14 -7.78 -0.29
CA ARG A 67 -18.33 -8.62 -0.39
C ARG A 67 -18.12 -9.76 -1.38
N ASP A 68 -17.25 -9.55 -2.37
CA ASP A 68 -16.89 -10.56 -3.34
C ASP A 68 -15.51 -10.25 -3.91
N GLN A 69 -15.02 -11.12 -4.78
CA GLN A 69 -13.66 -10.95 -5.33
C GLN A 69 -13.52 -9.66 -6.13
N VAL A 70 -14.58 -9.23 -6.80
CA VAL A 70 -14.50 -8.02 -7.62
C VAL A 70 -14.37 -6.79 -6.75
N GLU A 71 -15.13 -6.71 -5.64
CA GLU A 71 -14.98 -5.59 -4.72
C GLU A 71 -13.60 -5.58 -4.08
N SER A 72 -13.11 -6.74 -3.67
CA SER A 72 -11.76 -6.83 -3.10
C SER A 72 -10.71 -6.38 -4.11
N TYR A 73 -10.81 -6.85 -5.35
CA TYR A 73 -9.91 -6.44 -6.42
C TYR A 73 -9.94 -4.92 -6.60
N ALA A 74 -11.14 -4.35 -6.67
CA ALA A 74 -11.26 -2.91 -6.88
C ALA A 74 -10.67 -2.11 -5.72
N ALA A 75 -10.92 -2.55 -4.49
CA ALA A 75 -10.40 -1.86 -3.31
C ALA A 75 -8.88 -1.89 -3.28
N TYR A 76 -8.28 -3.05 -3.52
CA TYR A 76 -6.82 -3.15 -3.57
C TYR A 76 -6.26 -2.30 -4.71
N ARG A 77 -6.93 -2.28 -5.86
CA ARG A 77 -6.48 -1.47 -6.99
C ARG A 77 -6.46 0.01 -6.63
N VAL A 78 -7.50 0.49 -5.97
CA VAL A 78 -7.55 1.89 -5.56
C VAL A 78 -6.47 2.20 -4.54
N GLY A 79 -6.30 1.34 -3.53
CA GLY A 79 -5.23 1.54 -2.53
C GLY A 79 -3.86 1.57 -3.17
N TYR A 80 -3.62 0.69 -4.12
CA TYR A 80 -2.37 0.64 -4.86
C TYR A 80 -2.15 1.93 -5.66
N HIS A 81 -3.15 2.35 -6.43
CA HIS A 81 -2.99 3.55 -7.28
C HIS A 81 -2.85 4.82 -6.46
N ARG A 82 -3.64 4.97 -5.41
CA ARG A 82 -3.51 6.14 -4.55
C ARG A 82 -2.17 6.15 -3.83
N GLY A 83 -1.67 4.97 -3.47
CA GLY A 83 -0.35 4.85 -2.87
C GLY A 83 0.75 5.27 -3.84
N LEU A 84 0.66 4.83 -5.10
CA LEU A 84 1.61 5.26 -6.12
C LEU A 84 1.61 6.76 -6.29
N ASP A 85 0.43 7.37 -6.36
CA ASP A 85 0.33 8.81 -6.49
C ASP A 85 1.02 9.51 -5.34
N ARG A 86 0.79 9.02 -4.13
CA ARG A 86 1.39 9.64 -2.94
C ARG A 86 2.89 9.44 -2.90
N LEU A 87 3.38 8.28 -3.32
CA LEU A 87 4.82 8.04 -3.43
C LEU A 87 5.46 9.02 -4.40
N ARG A 88 4.83 9.23 -5.56
CA ARG A 88 5.35 10.16 -6.55
C ARG A 88 5.36 11.59 -6.02
N GLN A 89 4.31 11.97 -5.29
CA GLN A 89 4.26 13.28 -4.66
C GLN A 89 5.34 13.45 -3.61
N SER A 90 5.77 12.36 -2.99
CA SER A 90 6.82 12.37 -1.98
C SER A 90 8.22 12.24 -2.56
N GLY A 91 8.35 12.20 -3.88
CA GLY A 91 9.65 12.17 -4.54
C GLY A 91 10.10 10.82 -5.07
N TRP A 92 9.32 9.76 -4.90
CA TRP A 92 9.67 8.46 -5.47
C TRP A 92 9.62 8.54 -6.99
N LYS A 93 10.65 8.03 -7.65
CA LYS A 93 10.84 8.19 -9.10
C LYS A 93 10.81 6.88 -9.87
N GLY A 94 10.20 5.87 -9.28
CA GLY A 94 10.00 4.60 -9.98
C GLY A 94 11.04 3.55 -9.68
N SER A 95 12.09 3.86 -8.94
CA SER A 95 13.17 2.91 -8.70
C SER A 95 13.63 2.85 -7.25
N GLY A 96 13.05 3.63 -6.35
CA GLY A 96 13.48 3.61 -4.96
C GLY A 96 12.80 2.50 -4.16
N LEU A 97 13.38 2.21 -2.99
CA LEU A 97 12.85 1.19 -2.09
C LEU A 97 11.65 1.73 -1.31
N VAL A 98 10.69 0.85 -1.08
CA VAL A 98 9.53 1.12 -0.21
C VAL A 98 9.40 -0.14 0.66
N LEU A 99 9.88 -0.05 1.88
CA LEU A 99 10.14 -1.25 2.68
C LEU A 99 8.98 -1.62 3.58
N TRP A 100 8.78 -2.91 3.75
CA TRP A 100 7.71 -3.47 4.60
C TRP A 100 7.93 -3.16 6.08
N ASN A 101 9.18 -2.90 6.51
CA ASN A 101 9.43 -2.64 7.91
C ASN A 101 9.07 -1.21 8.34
N LYS A 102 8.53 -0.41 7.44
CA LYS A 102 8.03 0.93 7.75
C LYS A 102 6.52 0.89 7.77
N LYS A 103 5.91 1.10 8.94
CA LYS A 103 4.46 0.97 9.07
C LYS A 103 3.72 1.95 8.15
N GLU A 104 4.33 3.10 7.85
CA GLU A 104 3.71 4.10 6.98
C GLU A 104 3.49 3.59 5.56
N ASN A 105 4.24 2.57 5.16
CA ASN A 105 4.15 2.00 3.81
C ASN A 105 3.12 0.87 3.70
N LEU A 106 2.59 0.39 4.83
CA LEU A 106 1.83 -0.87 4.82
C LEU A 106 0.52 -0.78 4.08
N GLY A 107 -0.16 0.36 4.14
CA GLY A 107 -1.41 0.51 3.40
C GLY A 107 -1.22 0.32 1.90
N PHE A 108 -0.16 0.91 1.37
CA PHE A 108 0.21 0.74 -0.03
C PHE A 108 0.67 -0.68 -0.33
N LEU A 109 1.60 -1.20 0.48
CA LEU A 109 2.18 -2.52 0.20
C LEU A 109 1.15 -3.64 0.34
N ARG A 110 0.29 -3.55 1.35
CA ARG A 110 -0.78 -4.54 1.51
C ARG A 110 -1.78 -4.49 0.37
N SER A 111 -2.06 -3.29 -0.14
CA SER A 111 -2.94 -3.16 -1.31
C SER A 111 -2.31 -3.80 -2.54
N LEU A 112 -1.02 -3.57 -2.76
CA LEU A 112 -0.32 -4.17 -3.89
C LEU A 112 -0.26 -5.70 -3.76
N GLU A 113 0.03 -6.21 -2.58
CA GLU A 113 0.05 -7.64 -2.36
C GLU A 113 -1.34 -8.25 -2.52
N GLY A 114 -2.37 -7.58 -1.99
CA GLY A 114 -3.74 -8.04 -2.15
C GLY A 114 -4.15 -8.08 -3.62
N LEU A 115 -3.73 -7.06 -4.38
CA LEU A 115 -4.00 -7.05 -5.82
C LEU A 115 -3.33 -8.23 -6.51
N ALA A 116 -2.09 -8.55 -6.13
CA ALA A 116 -1.39 -9.69 -6.70
C ALA A 116 -2.15 -11.00 -6.45
N LYS A 117 -2.56 -11.20 -5.21
CA LYS A 117 -3.27 -12.42 -4.82
C LYS A 117 -4.63 -12.52 -5.50
N LEU A 118 -5.39 -11.43 -5.51
CA LEU A 118 -6.70 -11.42 -6.16
C LEU A 118 -6.59 -11.62 -7.67
N SER A 119 -5.60 -11.01 -8.29
CA SER A 119 -5.38 -11.19 -9.73
C SER A 119 -5.14 -12.66 -10.04
N ASN A 120 -4.36 -13.33 -9.19
CA ASN A 120 -4.11 -14.75 -9.37
C ASN A 120 -5.39 -15.57 -9.19
N GLU A 121 -6.21 -15.23 -8.19
CA GLU A 121 -7.45 -15.96 -7.92
C GLU A 121 -8.44 -15.84 -9.06
N ILE A 122 -8.52 -14.70 -9.71
CA ILE A 122 -9.48 -14.51 -10.81
C ILE A 122 -8.90 -14.87 -12.17
N GLY A 123 -7.69 -15.43 -12.19
CA GLY A 123 -7.10 -15.95 -13.43
C GLY A 123 -6.30 -14.95 -14.24
N ASP A 124 -6.03 -13.76 -13.70
CA ASP A 124 -5.21 -12.76 -14.38
C ASP A 124 -3.75 -12.95 -13.98
N ALA A 125 -3.15 -13.99 -14.56
CA ALA A 125 -1.80 -14.41 -14.16
C ALA A 125 -0.75 -13.35 -14.51
N GLU A 126 -0.91 -12.64 -15.60
CA GLU A 126 0.05 -11.60 -15.99
C GLU A 126 0.07 -10.47 -14.98
N GLU A 127 -1.09 -10.03 -14.53
CA GLU A 127 -1.16 -8.95 -13.55
C GLU A 127 -0.62 -9.42 -12.20
N ALA A 128 -0.92 -10.65 -11.81
CA ALA A 128 -0.38 -11.20 -10.57
C ALA A 128 1.15 -11.18 -10.60
N GLU A 129 1.74 -11.64 -11.70
CA GLU A 129 3.18 -11.69 -11.84
C GLU A 129 3.79 -10.29 -11.81
N ARG A 130 3.18 -9.34 -12.50
CA ARG A 130 3.64 -7.97 -12.51
C ARG A 130 3.67 -7.39 -11.10
N CYS A 131 2.61 -7.63 -10.33
CA CYS A 131 2.52 -7.13 -8.96
C CYS A 131 3.57 -7.76 -8.05
N TYR A 132 3.78 -9.07 -8.15
CA TYR A 132 4.77 -9.74 -7.32
C TYR A 132 6.18 -9.28 -7.65
N GLN A 133 6.47 -9.07 -8.92
CA GLN A 133 7.78 -8.55 -9.31
C GLN A 133 7.99 -7.13 -8.78
N PHE A 134 6.95 -6.32 -8.81
CA PHE A 134 7.05 -4.97 -8.29
C PHE A 134 7.27 -4.99 -6.77
N LEU A 135 6.59 -5.87 -6.05
CA LEU A 135 6.82 -6.02 -4.62
C LEU A 135 8.28 -6.34 -4.30
N LYS A 136 8.89 -7.24 -5.07
CA LYS A 136 10.29 -7.61 -4.89
C LYS A 136 11.22 -6.46 -5.24
N GLN A 137 10.85 -5.66 -6.22
CA GLN A 137 11.60 -4.49 -6.62
C GLN A 137 11.59 -3.42 -5.52
N LEU A 138 10.43 -3.22 -4.90
CA LEU A 138 10.29 -2.25 -3.83
C LEU A 138 10.99 -2.68 -2.56
N ASP A 139 10.97 -3.97 -2.27
CA ASP A 139 11.59 -4.53 -1.07
C ASP A 139 12.19 -5.88 -1.42
N PRO A 140 13.50 -5.96 -1.63
CA PRO A 140 14.13 -7.22 -2.04
C PRO A 140 13.98 -8.35 -1.02
N SER A 141 13.64 -8.04 0.23
CA SER A 141 13.41 -9.10 1.22
C SER A 141 12.02 -9.72 1.12
N TYR A 142 11.17 -9.19 0.26
CA TYR A 142 9.80 -9.70 0.14
C TYR A 142 9.78 -11.13 -0.39
N THR A 143 8.96 -11.97 0.24
CA THR A 143 8.68 -13.33 -0.24
C THR A 143 7.17 -13.53 -0.25
N GLU A 144 6.69 -14.21 -1.30
CA GLU A 144 5.25 -14.47 -1.45
C GLU A 144 4.72 -15.36 -0.35
#